data_3b15663462646f220280cceabe1b4bc5
#
_entry.id   3b15663462646f220280cceabe1b4bc5
#
_cell.length_a   1.000
_cell.length_b   1.000
_cell.length_c   1.000
_cell.angle_alpha   90.00
_cell.angle_beta   90.00
_cell.angle_gamma   90.00
#
_symmetry.space_group_name_H-M   'P 1'
#
loop_
_entity.id
_entity.type
_entity.pdbx_description
1 polymer ?
#
loop_
_entity_poly.entity_id
_entity_poly.type
_entity_poly.pdbx_seq_one_letter_code
_entity_poly.pdbx_strand_id
1 'polypeptide(L)'
;MRKSTSATLEPPLPVPSRPPPAPRNPAPRILLVDDEPKIRDFVSRALTAAGYLVEVAGDGASALEQAAGGGFALVVLDLVMPGLDGQEVLAELIRRQPDQAVLVLSCLEDVPTKVACLEFGAKDYLTKPFSLDELLARIRARLRGDGHPAGDVIRAGELTLDTWRLRADIGAGPIELTRLEFLLLRELMEHPGTSVPKEQLLASVWGLQFDPGSNVVDVCVRRLRSKLGFETIKTVRGEGYQLAIS
;
A
#
# COMPACT_ATOMS: atom_id res chain seq x y z
N MET A 1 81.09 -6.39 0.48
CA MET A 1 80.26 -5.51 -0.39
C MET A 1 78.84 -6.01 -0.39
N ARG A 2 77.94 -5.43 0.40
CA ARG A 2 76.51 -5.77 0.40
C ARG A 2 75.80 -4.64 -0.36
N LYS A 3 75.11 -5.00 -1.46
CA LYS A 3 74.31 -4.06 -2.25
C LYS A 3 72.99 -3.87 -1.54
N SER A 4 72.71 -2.64 -1.14
CA SER A 4 71.43 -2.21 -0.58
C SER A 4 70.45 -1.99 -1.74
N THR A 5 69.38 -2.76 -1.77
CA THR A 5 68.30 -2.63 -2.73
C THR A 5 67.28 -1.66 -2.13
N SER A 6 67.22 -0.45 -2.70
CA SER A 6 66.23 0.55 -2.32
C SER A 6 64.88 0.19 -2.94
N ALA A 7 63.89 -0.18 -2.13
CA ALA A 7 62.51 -0.40 -2.59
C ALA A 7 61.80 0.96 -2.78
N THR A 8 61.48 1.27 -4.03
CA THR A 8 60.67 2.45 -4.39
C THR A 8 59.21 2.13 -4.00
N LEU A 9 58.70 2.83 -3.00
CA LEU A 9 57.27 2.79 -2.63
C LEU A 9 56.48 3.55 -3.71
N GLU A 10 55.64 2.83 -4.46
CA GLU A 10 54.66 3.45 -5.34
C GLU A 10 53.62 4.25 -4.52
N PRO A 11 53.18 5.44 -5.01
CA PRO A 11 52.15 6.20 -4.32
C PRO A 11 50.80 5.45 -4.37
N PRO A 12 49.97 5.53 -3.31
CA PRO A 12 48.67 4.87 -3.27
C PRO A 12 47.75 5.43 -4.38
N LEU A 13 47.03 4.50 -5.05
CA LEU A 13 46.08 4.83 -6.07
C LEU A 13 45.00 5.79 -5.53
N PRO A 14 44.53 6.77 -6.31
CA PRO A 14 43.46 7.67 -5.87
C PRO A 14 42.19 6.90 -5.56
N VAL A 15 41.70 7.06 -4.32
CA VAL A 15 40.41 6.51 -3.89
C VAL A 15 39.31 7.12 -4.77
N PRO A 16 38.47 6.32 -5.41
CA PRO A 16 37.41 6.86 -6.23
C PRO A 16 36.49 7.75 -5.38
N SER A 17 36.41 9.02 -5.73
CA SER A 17 35.52 9.98 -5.09
C SER A 17 34.07 9.46 -5.20
N ARG A 18 33.43 9.28 -4.05
CA ARG A 18 32.01 8.91 -3.97
C ARG A 18 31.19 9.88 -4.84
N PRO A 19 30.39 9.38 -5.80
CA PRO A 19 29.56 10.26 -6.61
C PRO A 19 28.67 11.12 -5.70
N PRO A 20 28.40 12.38 -6.08
CA PRO A 20 27.51 13.24 -5.31
C PRO A 20 26.16 12.54 -5.12
N PRO A 21 25.49 12.71 -3.97
CA PRO A 21 24.18 12.12 -3.74
C PRO A 21 23.23 12.56 -4.87
N ALA A 22 22.53 11.60 -5.47
CA ALA A 22 21.52 11.87 -6.49
C ALA A 22 20.55 12.96 -6.00
N PRO A 23 20.03 13.82 -6.88
CA PRO A 23 19.12 14.89 -6.50
C PRO A 23 17.98 14.28 -5.68
N ARG A 24 17.76 14.83 -4.48
CA ARG A 24 16.65 14.41 -3.61
C ARG A 24 15.38 14.61 -4.42
N ASN A 25 14.61 13.54 -4.63
CA ASN A 25 13.25 13.66 -5.16
C ASN A 25 12.51 14.75 -4.38
N PRO A 26 11.72 15.59 -5.03
CA PRO A 26 10.91 16.59 -4.35
C PRO A 26 10.08 15.90 -3.28
N ALA A 27 9.89 16.56 -2.14
CA ALA A 27 9.13 16.02 -1.03
C ALA A 27 7.73 15.56 -1.51
N PRO A 28 7.28 14.35 -1.14
CA PRO A 28 5.99 13.85 -1.60
C PRO A 28 4.86 14.78 -1.18
N ARG A 29 3.93 15.09 -2.11
CA ARG A 29 2.74 15.90 -1.85
C ARG A 29 1.63 15.00 -1.33
N ILE A 30 0.99 15.42 -0.25
CA ILE A 30 -0.15 14.74 0.37
C ILE A 30 -1.35 15.69 0.38
N LEU A 31 -2.50 15.22 -0.08
CA LEU A 31 -3.77 15.90 0.11
C LEU A 31 -4.45 15.33 1.36
N LEU A 32 -4.72 16.18 2.36
CA LEU A 32 -5.45 15.82 3.56
C LEU A 32 -6.86 16.36 3.48
N VAL A 33 -7.84 15.47 3.53
CA VAL A 33 -9.27 15.79 3.41
C VAL A 33 -9.98 15.38 4.69
N ASP A 34 -10.50 16.36 5.42
CA ASP A 34 -11.22 16.16 6.69
C ASP A 34 -12.01 17.43 6.97
N ASP A 35 -13.26 17.36 7.41
CA ASP A 35 -14.09 18.54 7.67
C ASP A 35 -13.76 19.21 9.00
N GLU A 36 -13.15 18.48 9.96
CA GLU A 36 -12.77 19.02 11.26
C GLU A 36 -11.49 19.86 11.20
N PRO A 37 -11.54 21.21 11.40
CA PRO A 37 -10.34 22.05 11.33
C PRO A 37 -9.23 21.62 12.30
N LYS A 38 -9.60 21.16 13.50
CA LYS A 38 -8.65 20.73 14.52
C LYS A 38 -7.86 19.48 14.09
N ILE A 39 -8.53 18.54 13.43
CA ILE A 39 -7.88 17.33 12.91
C ILE A 39 -6.97 17.72 11.76
N ARG A 40 -7.45 18.53 10.81
CA ARG A 40 -6.63 19.04 9.71
C ARG A 40 -5.36 19.74 10.20
N ASP A 41 -5.49 20.65 11.17
CA ASP A 41 -4.34 21.37 11.73
C ASP A 41 -3.36 20.45 12.46
N PHE A 42 -3.86 19.47 13.19
CA PHE A 42 -3.03 18.53 13.92
C PHE A 42 -2.28 17.60 12.97
N VAL A 43 -3.00 16.97 12.04
CA VAL A 43 -2.42 16.00 11.10
C VAL A 43 -1.50 16.69 10.09
N SER A 44 -1.89 17.87 9.54
CA SER A 44 -1.05 18.59 8.57
C SER A 44 0.28 19.02 9.17
N ARG A 45 0.28 19.53 10.42
CA ARG A 45 1.54 19.88 11.13
C ARG A 45 2.43 18.65 11.30
N ALA A 46 1.86 17.53 11.68
CA ALA A 46 2.63 16.31 11.88
C ALA A 46 3.22 15.77 10.57
N LEU A 47 2.45 15.78 9.49
CA LEU A 47 2.92 15.39 8.17
C LEU A 47 4.02 16.33 7.64
N THR A 48 3.84 17.64 7.84
CA THR A 48 4.85 18.65 7.47
C THR A 48 6.14 18.45 8.27
N ALA A 49 6.04 18.21 9.57
CA ALA A 49 7.19 17.88 10.42
C ALA A 49 7.89 16.57 10.00
N ALA A 50 7.14 15.62 9.42
CA ALA A 50 7.68 14.40 8.85
C ALA A 50 8.30 14.57 7.44
N GLY A 51 8.29 15.79 6.89
CA GLY A 51 8.95 16.14 5.63
C GLY A 51 8.07 16.05 4.38
N TYR A 52 6.74 16.02 4.52
CA TYR A 52 5.80 16.01 3.41
C TYR A 52 5.33 17.44 3.04
N LEU A 53 4.98 17.65 1.78
CA LEU A 53 4.24 18.83 1.34
C LEU A 53 2.74 18.53 1.48
N VAL A 54 2.04 19.29 2.32
CA VAL A 54 0.65 19.01 2.67
C VAL A 54 -0.25 20.10 2.14
N GLU A 55 -1.26 19.70 1.38
CA GLU A 55 -2.41 20.53 1.02
C GLU A 55 -3.63 20.00 1.76
N VAL A 56 -4.57 20.89 2.09
CA VAL A 56 -5.73 20.54 2.89
C VAL A 56 -7.01 20.90 2.17
N ALA A 57 -8.02 20.05 2.27
CA ALA A 57 -9.38 20.29 1.83
C ALA A 57 -10.34 20.07 3.00
N GLY A 58 -11.35 20.91 3.14
CA GLY A 58 -12.33 20.82 4.21
C GLY A 58 -13.61 20.10 3.83
N ASP A 59 -13.74 19.70 2.58
CA ASP A 59 -14.91 19.02 2.02
C ASP A 59 -14.54 18.23 0.77
N GLY A 60 -15.46 17.34 0.34
CA GLY A 60 -15.24 16.46 -0.80
C GLY A 60 -15.12 17.19 -2.15
N ALA A 61 -15.85 18.30 -2.33
CA ALA A 61 -15.82 19.04 -3.59
C ALA A 61 -14.46 19.72 -3.78
N SER A 62 -13.97 20.40 -2.75
CA SER A 62 -12.63 20.99 -2.72
C SER A 62 -11.54 19.94 -2.92
N ALA A 63 -11.72 18.75 -2.32
CA ALA A 63 -10.78 17.64 -2.49
C ALA A 63 -10.68 17.16 -3.95
N LEU A 64 -11.82 16.99 -4.62
CA LEU A 64 -11.88 16.57 -6.03
C LEU A 64 -11.31 17.63 -6.97
N GLU A 65 -11.53 18.91 -6.68
CA GLU A 65 -10.98 20.03 -7.44
C GLU A 65 -9.44 20.08 -7.32
N GLN A 66 -8.91 20.00 -6.10
CA GLN A 66 -7.47 19.99 -5.87
C GLN A 66 -6.80 18.74 -6.46
N ALA A 67 -7.43 17.58 -6.31
CA ALA A 67 -6.92 16.34 -6.89
C ALA A 67 -6.87 16.36 -8.42
N ALA A 68 -7.78 17.09 -9.09
CA ALA A 68 -7.78 17.23 -10.54
C ALA A 68 -6.50 17.88 -11.08
N GLY A 69 -5.83 18.72 -10.29
CA GLY A 69 -4.51 19.27 -10.61
C GLY A 69 -3.37 18.24 -10.62
N GLY A 70 -3.60 17.06 -10.06
CA GLY A 70 -2.69 15.93 -10.02
C GLY A 70 -1.45 16.14 -9.13
N GLY A 71 -0.58 15.12 -9.13
CA GLY A 71 0.73 15.18 -8.48
C GLY A 71 0.72 14.92 -6.97
N PHE A 72 -0.39 14.47 -6.39
CA PHE A 72 -0.40 13.97 -5.03
C PHE A 72 0.10 12.52 -4.98
N ALA A 73 1.11 12.30 -4.16
CA ALA A 73 1.62 10.96 -3.92
C ALA A 73 0.65 10.11 -3.07
N LEU A 74 -0.16 10.78 -2.24
CA LEU A 74 -1.17 10.15 -1.40
C LEU A 74 -2.30 11.14 -1.11
N VAL A 75 -3.54 10.63 -1.05
CA VAL A 75 -4.69 11.31 -0.48
C VAL A 75 -5.04 10.65 0.85
N VAL A 76 -5.16 11.42 1.91
CA VAL A 76 -5.69 11.00 3.21
C VAL A 76 -7.10 11.53 3.30
N LEU A 77 -8.11 10.66 3.35
CA LEU A 77 -9.52 11.01 3.17
C LEU A 77 -10.38 10.58 4.35
N ASP A 78 -11.04 11.52 5.01
CA ASP A 78 -12.15 11.20 5.89
C ASP A 78 -13.40 10.82 5.07
N LEU A 79 -14.15 9.85 5.54
CA LEU A 79 -15.42 9.46 4.93
C LEU A 79 -16.60 10.26 5.48
N VAL A 80 -16.52 10.66 6.74
CA VAL A 80 -17.64 11.29 7.43
C VAL A 80 -17.48 12.79 7.34
N MET A 81 -17.98 13.37 6.26
CA MET A 81 -17.94 14.80 6.02
C MET A 81 -19.32 15.30 5.61
N PRO A 82 -19.70 16.57 5.94
CA PRO A 82 -20.92 17.16 5.46
C PRO A 82 -20.89 17.40 3.95
N GLY A 83 -22.01 17.19 3.29
CA GLY A 83 -22.16 17.41 1.85
C GLY A 83 -21.91 16.17 1.03
N LEU A 84 -20.84 16.14 0.24
CA LEU A 84 -20.51 15.00 -0.59
C LEU A 84 -19.96 13.85 0.25
N ASP A 85 -20.56 12.67 0.15
CA ASP A 85 -20.14 11.47 0.89
C ASP A 85 -18.69 11.10 0.53
N GLY A 86 -17.87 10.84 1.57
CA GLY A 86 -16.49 10.46 1.39
C GLY A 86 -16.30 9.18 0.57
N GLN A 87 -17.27 8.27 0.55
CA GLN A 87 -17.25 7.10 -0.36
C GLN A 87 -17.42 7.52 -1.83
N GLU A 88 -18.28 8.51 -2.10
CA GLU A 88 -18.43 9.06 -3.44
C GLU A 88 -17.17 9.81 -3.88
N VAL A 89 -16.53 10.54 -2.95
CA VAL A 89 -15.21 11.18 -3.20
C VAL A 89 -14.16 10.14 -3.54
N LEU A 90 -14.07 9.06 -2.77
CA LEU A 90 -13.15 7.95 -3.02
C LEU A 90 -13.37 7.34 -4.40
N ALA A 91 -14.63 7.00 -4.71
CA ALA A 91 -14.98 6.39 -6.00
C ALA A 91 -14.60 7.30 -7.17
N GLU A 92 -14.86 8.61 -7.06
CA GLU A 92 -14.54 9.58 -8.10
C GLU A 92 -13.03 9.83 -8.24
N LEU A 93 -12.27 9.84 -7.13
CA LEU A 93 -10.80 9.92 -7.15
C LEU A 93 -10.21 8.73 -7.92
N ILE A 94 -10.63 7.52 -7.58
CA ILE A 94 -10.12 6.29 -8.22
C ILE A 94 -10.59 6.20 -9.68
N ARG A 95 -11.82 6.64 -9.99
CA ARG A 95 -12.30 6.69 -11.37
C ARG A 95 -11.47 7.61 -12.26
N ARG A 96 -11.07 8.79 -11.73
CA ARG A 96 -10.24 9.78 -12.47
C ARG A 96 -8.78 9.36 -12.54
N GLN A 97 -8.26 8.78 -11.45
CA GLN A 97 -6.86 8.40 -11.30
C GLN A 97 -6.78 7.00 -10.64
N PRO A 98 -6.85 5.92 -11.44
CA PRO A 98 -6.87 4.54 -10.92
C PRO A 98 -5.67 4.17 -10.05
N ASP A 99 -4.52 4.82 -10.27
CA ASP A 99 -3.29 4.59 -9.52
C ASP A 99 -3.14 5.50 -8.28
N GLN A 100 -4.10 6.43 -8.06
CA GLN A 100 -4.04 7.32 -6.91
C GLN A 100 -4.05 6.53 -5.61
N ALA A 101 -3.00 6.69 -4.81
CA ALA A 101 -3.00 6.12 -3.48
C ALA A 101 -3.95 6.91 -2.57
N VAL A 102 -4.92 6.22 -1.98
CA VAL A 102 -5.86 6.80 -1.00
C VAL A 102 -5.78 6.00 0.29
N LEU A 103 -5.54 6.68 1.42
CA LEU A 103 -5.64 6.17 2.78
C LEU A 103 -6.90 6.77 3.39
N VAL A 104 -7.85 5.94 3.75
CA VAL A 104 -9.10 6.37 4.39
C VAL A 104 -8.89 6.51 5.89
N LEU A 105 -9.32 7.65 6.45
CA LEU A 105 -9.49 7.87 7.90
C LEU A 105 -10.99 7.93 8.20
N SER A 106 -11.50 7.16 9.15
CA SER A 106 -12.93 7.22 9.44
C SER A 106 -13.28 6.78 10.85
N CYS A 107 -14.33 7.39 11.42
CA CYS A 107 -14.96 6.91 12.65
C CYS A 107 -15.83 5.66 12.44
N LEU A 108 -16.09 5.27 11.19
CA LEU A 108 -16.91 4.11 10.88
C LEU A 108 -16.11 2.83 11.13
N GLU A 109 -16.54 2.06 12.12
CA GLU A 109 -15.92 0.78 12.48
C GLU A 109 -16.61 -0.40 11.82
N ASP A 110 -17.76 -0.18 11.17
CA ASP A 110 -18.53 -1.23 10.54
C ASP A 110 -17.75 -1.89 9.38
N VAL A 111 -17.77 -3.20 9.40
CA VAL A 111 -17.03 -4.01 8.43
C VAL A 111 -17.50 -3.79 6.99
N PRO A 112 -18.81 -3.67 6.70
CA PRO A 112 -19.28 -3.41 5.34
C PRO A 112 -18.68 -2.15 4.71
N THR A 113 -18.66 -1.02 5.41
CA THR A 113 -18.09 0.22 4.91
C THR A 113 -16.58 0.09 4.66
N LYS A 114 -15.86 -0.54 5.60
CA LYS A 114 -14.43 -0.79 5.46
C LYS A 114 -14.11 -1.65 4.24
N VAL A 115 -14.88 -2.72 4.04
CA VAL A 115 -14.75 -3.60 2.87
C VAL A 115 -15.05 -2.81 1.60
N ALA A 116 -16.16 -2.07 1.55
CA ALA A 116 -16.54 -1.28 0.39
C ALA A 116 -15.45 -0.28 -0.03
N CYS A 117 -14.88 0.48 0.92
CA CYS A 117 -13.79 1.42 0.62
C CYS A 117 -12.57 0.75 0.01
N LEU A 118 -12.18 -0.42 0.56
CA LEU A 118 -11.04 -1.17 0.04
C LEU A 118 -11.35 -1.80 -1.33
N GLU A 119 -12.58 -2.21 -1.57
CA GLU A 119 -13.06 -2.70 -2.87
C GLU A 119 -13.12 -1.58 -3.92
N PHE A 120 -13.50 -0.35 -3.54
CA PHE A 120 -13.44 0.82 -4.41
C PHE A 120 -12.01 1.25 -4.77
N GLY A 121 -11.00 0.70 -4.12
CA GLY A 121 -9.60 0.91 -4.49
C GLY A 121 -8.78 1.70 -3.48
N ALA A 122 -9.33 2.02 -2.30
CA ALA A 122 -8.53 2.57 -1.22
C ALA A 122 -7.35 1.63 -0.91
N LYS A 123 -6.16 2.19 -0.80
CA LYS A 123 -4.94 1.40 -0.53
C LYS A 123 -4.82 1.01 0.94
N ASP A 124 -5.44 1.76 1.85
CA ASP A 124 -5.48 1.46 3.28
C ASP A 124 -6.69 2.11 3.96
N TYR A 125 -7.00 1.65 5.17
CA TYR A 125 -8.07 2.17 6.01
C TYR A 125 -7.59 2.23 7.46
N LEU A 126 -7.80 3.38 8.12
CA LEU A 126 -7.43 3.59 9.51
C LEU A 126 -8.63 4.17 10.26
N THR A 127 -9.04 3.50 11.36
CA THR A 127 -10.16 3.95 12.19
C THR A 127 -9.74 5.05 13.16
N LYS A 128 -10.60 6.05 13.35
CA LYS A 128 -10.49 7.04 14.43
C LYS A 128 -11.11 6.45 15.72
N PRO A 129 -10.47 6.62 16.90
CA PRO A 129 -9.23 7.35 17.13
C PRO A 129 -7.98 6.54 16.72
N PHE A 130 -6.98 7.22 16.17
CA PHE A 130 -5.70 6.63 15.77
C PHE A 130 -4.52 7.31 16.46
N SER A 131 -3.40 6.62 16.56
CA SER A 131 -2.16 7.26 16.96
C SER A 131 -1.46 7.92 15.76
N LEU A 132 -0.80 9.05 16.00
CA LEU A 132 -0.03 9.73 14.96
C LEU A 132 1.08 8.84 14.39
N ASP A 133 1.73 8.05 15.25
CA ASP A 133 2.79 7.12 14.84
C ASP A 133 2.26 6.05 13.88
N GLU A 134 1.04 5.54 14.12
CA GLU A 134 0.39 4.59 13.23
C GLU A 134 0.07 5.23 11.87
N LEU A 135 -0.53 6.43 11.86
CA LEU A 135 -0.81 7.15 10.63
C LEU A 135 0.47 7.38 9.81
N LEU A 136 1.53 7.91 10.46
CA LEU A 136 2.81 8.16 9.79
C LEU A 136 3.49 6.87 9.30
N ALA A 137 3.37 5.79 10.05
CA ALA A 137 3.91 4.49 9.62
C ALA A 137 3.19 3.98 8.37
N ARG A 138 1.85 4.10 8.31
CA ARG A 138 1.04 3.71 7.14
C ARG A 138 1.35 4.59 5.92
N ILE A 139 1.42 5.91 6.11
CA ILE A 139 1.79 6.85 5.04
C ILE A 139 3.18 6.52 4.49
N ARG A 140 4.17 6.33 5.36
CA ARG A 140 5.51 5.91 4.95
C ARG A 140 5.50 4.60 4.18
N ALA A 141 4.72 3.64 4.60
CA ALA A 141 4.57 2.36 3.90
C ALA A 141 4.02 2.53 2.47
N ARG A 142 3.13 3.49 2.24
CA ARG A 142 2.53 3.76 0.92
C ARG A 142 3.39 4.61 -0.01
N LEU A 143 4.22 5.49 0.56
CA LEU A 143 5.03 6.44 -0.21
C LEU A 143 6.45 5.95 -0.49
N ARG A 144 6.86 4.80 0.06
CA ARG A 144 8.19 4.25 -0.18
C ARG A 144 8.33 3.77 -1.63
N GLY A 145 9.01 4.54 -2.43
CA GLY A 145 9.47 4.14 -3.77
C GLY A 145 10.62 3.10 -3.71
N ASP A 146 11.08 2.66 -4.86
CA ASP A 146 11.97 1.52 -5.13
C ASP A 146 13.38 1.48 -4.44
N GLY A 147 13.65 2.36 -3.49
CA GLY A 147 14.98 2.53 -2.88
C GLY A 147 15.20 1.91 -1.49
N HIS A 148 14.31 1.06 -0.96
CA HIS A 148 14.52 0.44 0.35
C HIS A 148 15.10 -0.98 0.24
N PRO A 149 15.94 -1.40 1.22
CA PRO A 149 16.40 -2.78 1.27
C PRO A 149 15.17 -3.71 1.28
N ALA A 150 15.30 -4.82 0.57
CA ALA A 150 14.25 -5.83 0.44
C ALA A 150 13.61 -6.09 1.80
N GLY A 151 12.34 -5.66 1.97
CA GLY A 151 11.51 -6.09 3.09
C GLY A 151 11.36 -7.61 3.05
N ASP A 152 10.80 -8.21 4.07
CA ASP A 152 10.52 -9.64 4.06
C ASP A 152 9.72 -10.00 2.80
N VAL A 153 10.35 -10.76 1.91
CA VAL A 153 9.74 -11.26 0.68
C VAL A 153 9.30 -12.69 0.92
N ILE A 154 8.00 -12.92 0.90
CA ILE A 154 7.44 -14.28 0.91
C ILE A 154 7.56 -14.83 -0.51
N ARG A 155 8.00 -16.08 -0.62
CA ARG A 155 8.18 -16.77 -1.92
C ARG A 155 7.40 -18.07 -1.95
N ALA A 156 6.72 -18.29 -3.08
CA ALA A 156 6.05 -19.56 -3.37
C ALA A 156 6.24 -19.85 -4.88
N GLY A 157 7.16 -20.75 -5.21
CA GLY A 157 7.60 -20.95 -6.60
C GLY A 157 8.19 -19.65 -7.20
N GLU A 158 7.72 -19.26 -8.37
CA GLU A 158 8.12 -18.00 -9.03
C GLU A 158 7.41 -16.76 -8.46
N LEU A 159 6.32 -16.96 -7.74
CA LEU A 159 5.58 -15.85 -7.12
C LEU A 159 6.34 -15.30 -5.92
N THR A 160 6.58 -13.99 -5.91
CA THR A 160 7.15 -13.25 -4.79
C THR A 160 6.17 -12.21 -4.29
N LEU A 161 6.09 -12.03 -2.99
CA LEU A 161 5.23 -11.05 -2.32
C LEU A 161 6.07 -10.16 -1.43
N ASP A 162 6.22 -8.90 -1.81
CA ASP A 162 6.89 -7.87 -1.00
C ASP A 162 5.92 -7.37 0.06
N THR A 163 6.18 -7.74 1.32
CA THR A 163 5.32 -7.43 2.45
C THR A 163 5.31 -5.94 2.82
N TRP A 164 6.34 -5.23 2.40
CA TRP A 164 6.49 -3.80 2.67
C TRP A 164 5.80 -2.92 1.63
N ARG A 165 5.90 -3.32 0.36
CA ARG A 165 5.38 -2.55 -0.77
C ARG A 165 3.98 -2.96 -1.19
N LEU A 166 3.45 -4.05 -0.61
CA LEU A 166 2.21 -4.70 -1.04
C LEU A 166 2.22 -4.98 -2.55
N ARG A 167 3.31 -5.54 -3.04
CA ARG A 167 3.49 -5.90 -4.44
C ARG A 167 3.75 -7.39 -4.58
N ALA A 168 3.21 -7.96 -5.63
CA ALA A 168 3.55 -9.30 -6.07
C ALA A 168 4.36 -9.23 -7.36
N ASP A 169 5.20 -10.22 -7.60
CA ASP A 169 5.92 -10.40 -8.86
C ASP A 169 5.90 -11.88 -9.23
N ILE A 170 5.56 -12.15 -10.49
CA ILE A 170 5.52 -13.48 -11.11
C ILE A 170 6.61 -13.63 -12.18
N GLY A 171 7.66 -12.80 -12.13
CA GLY A 171 8.74 -12.77 -13.12
C GLY A 171 8.51 -11.79 -14.27
N ALA A 172 7.34 -11.14 -14.34
CA ALA A 172 7.01 -10.13 -15.36
C ALA A 172 7.18 -8.68 -14.85
N GLY A 173 7.60 -8.50 -13.61
CA GLY A 173 7.75 -7.22 -12.92
C GLY A 173 6.72 -7.02 -11.80
N PRO A 174 6.94 -6.01 -10.94
CA PRO A 174 6.14 -5.80 -9.75
C PRO A 174 4.71 -5.34 -10.08
N ILE A 175 3.73 -6.00 -9.47
CA ILE A 175 2.29 -5.76 -9.59
C ILE A 175 1.78 -5.20 -8.27
N GLU A 176 1.17 -4.02 -8.27
CA GLU A 176 0.60 -3.42 -7.07
C GLU A 176 -0.68 -4.12 -6.63
N LEU A 177 -0.75 -4.40 -5.33
CA LEU A 177 -1.90 -5.00 -4.69
C LEU A 177 -2.57 -4.01 -3.74
N THR A 178 -3.90 -4.07 -3.68
CA THR A 178 -4.62 -3.46 -2.56
C THR A 178 -4.30 -4.23 -1.27
N ARG A 179 -4.63 -3.67 -0.10
CA ARG A 179 -4.37 -4.35 1.17
C ARG A 179 -5.09 -5.69 1.28
N LEU A 180 -6.35 -5.78 0.83
CA LEU A 180 -7.12 -7.04 0.86
C LEU A 180 -6.55 -8.08 -0.10
N GLU A 181 -6.19 -7.68 -1.31
CA GLU A 181 -5.51 -8.56 -2.27
C GLU A 181 -4.20 -9.10 -1.71
N PHE A 182 -3.41 -8.22 -1.06
CA PHE A 182 -2.17 -8.60 -0.40
C PHE A 182 -2.41 -9.59 0.74
N LEU A 183 -3.35 -9.29 1.65
CA LEU A 183 -3.63 -10.15 2.79
C LEU A 183 -4.15 -11.51 2.34
N LEU A 184 -5.03 -11.55 1.33
CA LEU A 184 -5.56 -12.80 0.78
C LEU A 184 -4.46 -13.60 0.09
N LEU A 185 -3.62 -12.96 -0.72
CA LEU A 185 -2.50 -13.63 -1.38
C LEU A 185 -1.50 -14.16 -0.36
N ARG A 186 -1.18 -13.39 0.68
CA ARG A 186 -0.29 -13.81 1.77
C ARG A 186 -0.83 -15.05 2.47
N GLU A 187 -2.12 -15.04 2.85
CA GLU A 187 -2.76 -16.19 3.50
C GLU A 187 -2.66 -17.45 2.64
N LEU A 188 -2.88 -17.34 1.33
CA LEU A 188 -2.72 -18.46 0.40
C LEU A 188 -1.25 -18.92 0.25
N MET A 189 -0.30 -17.98 0.32
CA MET A 189 1.15 -18.28 0.25
C MET A 189 1.69 -18.91 1.54
N GLU A 190 1.07 -18.63 2.69
CA GLU A 190 1.38 -19.27 3.98
C GLU A 190 0.88 -20.73 4.04
N HIS A 191 -0.03 -21.13 3.12
CA HIS A 191 -0.59 -22.49 3.00
C HIS A 191 -0.32 -23.09 1.62
N PRO A 192 0.95 -23.26 1.23
CA PRO A 192 1.30 -23.68 -0.13
C PRO A 192 0.78 -25.10 -0.42
N GLY A 193 0.11 -25.27 -1.55
CA GLY A 193 -0.41 -26.57 -1.99
C GLY A 193 -1.62 -27.07 -1.21
N THR A 194 -2.15 -26.28 -0.28
CA THR A 194 -3.34 -26.63 0.53
C THR A 194 -4.49 -25.68 0.20
N SER A 195 -5.73 -26.20 0.18
CA SER A 195 -6.92 -25.37 0.04
C SER A 195 -7.21 -24.62 1.34
N VAL A 196 -7.43 -23.31 1.24
CA VAL A 196 -7.83 -22.47 2.38
C VAL A 196 -9.34 -22.23 2.30
N PRO A 197 -10.11 -22.62 3.32
CA PRO A 197 -11.55 -22.42 3.35
C PRO A 197 -11.95 -20.94 3.31
N LYS A 198 -13.13 -20.64 2.73
CA LYS A 198 -13.64 -19.26 2.67
C LYS A 198 -13.80 -18.64 4.05
N GLU A 199 -14.25 -19.41 5.02
CA GLU A 199 -14.42 -18.98 6.40
C GLU A 199 -13.07 -18.56 7.03
N GLN A 200 -12.00 -19.30 6.76
CA GLN A 200 -10.65 -18.92 7.20
C GLN A 200 -10.19 -17.64 6.52
N LEU A 201 -10.40 -17.50 5.22
CA LEU A 201 -10.08 -16.28 4.50
C LEU A 201 -10.87 -15.07 5.03
N LEU A 202 -12.17 -15.24 5.31
CA LEU A 202 -12.99 -14.19 5.91
C LEU A 202 -12.45 -13.78 7.29
N ALA A 203 -12.08 -14.73 8.12
CA ALA A 203 -11.53 -14.46 9.45
C ALA A 203 -10.16 -13.76 9.38
N SER A 204 -9.23 -14.30 8.59
CA SER A 204 -7.84 -13.79 8.54
C SER A 204 -7.69 -12.46 7.78
N VAL A 205 -8.48 -12.25 6.72
CA VAL A 205 -8.33 -11.08 5.82
C VAL A 205 -9.30 -9.96 6.18
N TRP A 206 -10.56 -10.29 6.51
CA TRP A 206 -11.61 -9.32 6.82
C TRP A 206 -11.93 -9.19 8.31
N GLY A 207 -11.42 -10.09 9.15
CA GLY A 207 -11.73 -10.13 10.58
C GLY A 207 -13.14 -10.61 10.90
N LEU A 208 -13.81 -11.31 9.97
CA LEU A 208 -15.18 -11.78 10.11
C LEU A 208 -15.21 -13.19 10.71
N GLN A 209 -15.90 -13.37 11.84
CA GLN A 209 -16.07 -14.66 12.51
C GLN A 209 -17.18 -15.53 11.90
N PHE A 210 -17.93 -15.00 10.94
CA PHE A 210 -19.04 -15.68 10.27
C PHE A 210 -19.12 -15.21 8.81
N ASP A 211 -19.69 -16.03 7.94
CA ASP A 211 -19.95 -15.65 6.56
C ASP A 211 -21.14 -14.68 6.51
N PRO A 212 -20.95 -13.42 6.09
CA PRO A 212 -22.03 -12.44 5.95
C PRO A 212 -22.94 -12.73 4.73
N GLY A 213 -22.77 -13.87 4.04
CA GLY A 213 -23.46 -14.19 2.80
C GLY A 213 -22.97 -13.34 1.60
N SER A 214 -21.83 -12.69 1.73
CA SER A 214 -21.25 -11.84 0.69
C SER A 214 -20.23 -12.58 -0.17
N ASN A 215 -20.02 -12.11 -1.38
CA ASN A 215 -19.05 -12.67 -2.33
C ASN A 215 -17.69 -11.98 -2.27
N VAL A 216 -17.33 -11.31 -1.15
CA VAL A 216 -16.11 -10.49 -1.03
C VAL A 216 -14.84 -11.29 -1.31
N VAL A 217 -14.77 -12.55 -0.85
CA VAL A 217 -13.63 -13.43 -1.13
C VAL A 217 -13.54 -13.71 -2.63
N ASP A 218 -14.66 -14.06 -3.26
CA ASP A 218 -14.72 -14.40 -4.70
C ASP A 218 -14.32 -13.20 -5.57
N VAL A 219 -14.77 -12.00 -5.19
CA VAL A 219 -14.41 -10.74 -5.86
C VAL A 219 -12.91 -10.47 -5.73
N CYS A 220 -12.36 -10.61 -4.53
CA CYS A 220 -10.94 -10.41 -4.29
C CYS A 220 -10.07 -11.41 -5.07
N VAL A 221 -10.45 -12.70 -5.06
CA VAL A 221 -9.79 -13.74 -5.86
C VAL A 221 -9.86 -13.43 -7.37
N ARG A 222 -11.02 -12.98 -7.86
CA ARG A 222 -11.16 -12.58 -9.27
C ARG A 222 -10.22 -11.45 -9.65
N ARG A 223 -10.07 -10.43 -8.78
CA ARG A 223 -9.13 -9.32 -8.98
C ARG A 223 -7.68 -9.80 -8.99
N LEU A 224 -7.30 -10.65 -8.03
CA LEU A 224 -5.97 -11.24 -8.00
C LEU A 224 -5.66 -12.05 -9.27
N ARG A 225 -6.61 -12.87 -9.73
CA ARG A 225 -6.48 -13.62 -10.99
C ARG A 225 -6.31 -12.71 -12.20
N SER A 226 -7.01 -11.58 -12.21
CA SER A 226 -6.85 -10.57 -13.28
C SER A 226 -5.47 -9.95 -13.31
N LYS A 227 -4.82 -9.82 -12.15
CA LYS A 227 -3.49 -9.22 -12.00
C LYS A 227 -2.35 -10.22 -12.17
N LEU A 228 -2.50 -11.41 -11.60
CA LEU A 228 -1.44 -12.44 -11.49
C LEU A 228 -1.60 -13.58 -12.50
N GLY A 229 -2.68 -13.61 -13.27
CA GLY A 229 -3.03 -14.71 -14.13
C GLY A 229 -4.02 -15.68 -13.48
N PHE A 230 -4.89 -16.25 -14.32
CA PHE A 230 -6.00 -17.09 -13.87
C PHE A 230 -5.55 -18.37 -13.17
N GLU A 231 -4.39 -18.90 -13.57
CA GLU A 231 -3.85 -20.18 -13.06
C GLU A 231 -3.18 -20.04 -11.69
N THR A 232 -2.91 -18.79 -11.23
CA THR A 232 -2.20 -18.55 -9.96
C THR A 232 -3.00 -19.01 -8.73
N ILE A 233 -4.33 -18.92 -8.80
CA ILE A 233 -5.21 -19.32 -7.69
C ILE A 233 -6.26 -20.29 -8.23
N LYS A 234 -6.30 -21.50 -7.71
CA LYS A 234 -7.30 -22.54 -8.06
C LYS A 234 -8.50 -22.46 -7.12
N THR A 235 -9.68 -22.75 -7.64
CA THR A 235 -10.88 -22.98 -6.83
C THR A 235 -11.00 -24.48 -6.59
N VAL A 236 -11.00 -24.88 -5.33
CA VAL A 236 -11.23 -26.28 -4.92
C VAL A 236 -12.68 -26.37 -4.45
N ARG A 237 -13.52 -27.06 -5.23
CA ARG A 237 -14.96 -27.14 -4.96
C ARG A 237 -15.25 -27.76 -3.59
N GLY A 238 -16.04 -27.03 -2.78
CA GLY A 238 -16.41 -27.47 -1.43
C GLY A 238 -15.32 -27.27 -0.36
N GLU A 239 -14.11 -26.82 -0.75
CA GLU A 239 -13.01 -26.61 0.19
C GLU A 239 -12.57 -25.14 0.27
N GLY A 240 -12.50 -24.41 -0.85
CA GLY A 240 -12.07 -23.01 -0.86
C GLY A 240 -11.13 -22.68 -2.01
N TYR A 241 -10.04 -21.97 -1.69
CA TYR A 241 -9.05 -21.50 -2.67
C TYR A 241 -7.65 -22.02 -2.34
N GLN A 242 -6.87 -22.28 -3.37
CA GLN A 242 -5.52 -22.81 -3.26
C GLN A 242 -4.57 -22.05 -4.18
N LEU A 243 -3.38 -21.71 -3.68
CA LEU A 243 -2.30 -21.20 -4.55
C LEU A 243 -1.79 -22.34 -5.43
N ALA A 244 -1.79 -22.13 -6.75
CA ALA A 244 -1.13 -23.03 -7.67
C ALA A 244 0.38 -22.75 -7.62
N ILE A 245 1.15 -23.70 -7.10
CA ILE A 245 2.61 -23.65 -7.13
C ILE A 245 3.04 -24.33 -8.43
N SER A 246 3.78 -23.61 -9.24
CA SER A 246 4.50 -24.17 -10.41
C SER A 246 5.93 -24.47 -10.03
#